data_df2f6929dd48cb54d9c1ff9b9c77182d
#
_entry.id   df2f6929dd48cb54d9c1ff9b9c77182d
#
_cell.length_a   1.000
_cell.length_b   1.000
_cell.length_c   1.000
_cell.angle_alpha   90.00
_cell.angle_beta   90.00
_cell.angle_gamma   90.00
#
_symmetry.space_group_name_H-M   'P 1'
#
loop_
_entity.id
_entity.type
_entity.pdbx_description
1 polymer ?
#
loop_
_entity_poly.entity_id
_entity_poly.type
_entity_poly.pdbx_seq_one_letter_code
_entity_poly.pdbx_strand_id
1 'polypeptide(L)'
;MTRRATRSIASVVLVVLVTHQSVAAQAPVRVTTDTSVDGDRVDAQGDTIVPEPDADEGWALERFATRFGVFQQDSALGGYQSQAGPMNRHRPGSEYAWILQPILSARIRQDSRVHHDVYIPVDIITAASTDALDVVSTASRNSEAVNLDIYSTFEETSDRRFTLHWGGHIEEPLRSATLGLATSIDLADDNAVFAVSVDAIVDFVDQVQFTGYDPGMTTRFTGTVNASLSQLLSPTTIASVSYGLTGQAGLLHTPWNSVPLEGGDRIGDLFPHTRMRHAFVGRLAQAIPISRTFLTAQYRLYVDSFGVLAHTPEGSVTQYFGDDVSLRLSYRFHTQTSVSFWSSLLPNGFDLLLPRTADSDLVALDANEVGGTLRWYYEHAGALTARSSYLEASYYHYERSNGLFVNLISLGWGISL
;
A
#
# COMPACT_ATOMS: atom_id res chain seq x y z
N MET A 1 -29.35 29.68 -17.35
CA MET A 1 -28.58 28.56 -17.92
C MET A 1 -27.34 28.36 -17.08
N THR A 2 -27.47 27.62 -16.02
CA THR A 2 -26.38 27.27 -15.08
C THR A 2 -25.78 25.96 -15.52
N ARG A 3 -24.51 25.98 -15.93
CA ARG A 3 -23.75 24.77 -16.24
C ARG A 3 -23.52 23.99 -14.94
N ARG A 4 -24.24 22.90 -14.77
CA ARG A 4 -23.89 21.88 -13.79
C ARG A 4 -22.71 21.11 -14.33
N ALA A 5 -21.58 21.21 -13.65
CA ALA A 5 -20.43 20.33 -13.88
C ALA A 5 -20.81 18.92 -13.44
N THR A 6 -20.81 18.00 -14.35
CA THR A 6 -20.98 16.57 -14.10
C THR A 6 -19.70 16.00 -13.51
N ARG A 7 -19.77 15.36 -12.34
CA ARG A 7 -18.66 14.76 -11.59
C ARG A 7 -18.64 13.24 -11.74
N SER A 8 -17.54 12.62 -12.03
CA SER A 8 -17.36 11.17 -12.12
C SER A 8 -15.94 10.75 -11.74
N ILE A 9 -15.70 9.59 -11.23
CA ILE A 9 -14.67 9.28 -10.26
C ILE A 9 -14.00 7.94 -10.55
N ALA A 10 -12.70 7.89 -10.32
CA ALA A 10 -11.81 6.80 -10.63
C ALA A 10 -11.67 5.79 -9.47
N SER A 11 -11.96 4.52 -9.71
CA SER A 11 -11.84 3.41 -8.72
C SER A 11 -10.64 2.49 -8.94
N VAL A 12 -9.83 2.72 -9.97
CA VAL A 12 -8.79 1.77 -10.42
C VAL A 12 -7.52 1.83 -9.57
N VAL A 13 -7.31 2.89 -8.78
CA VAL A 13 -6.09 3.10 -7.99
C VAL A 13 -5.96 2.18 -6.78
N LEU A 14 -7.07 1.60 -6.32
CA LEU A 14 -7.11 0.87 -5.04
C LEU A 14 -6.31 -0.45 -5.05
N VAL A 15 -6.11 -1.07 -6.21
CA VAL A 15 -5.54 -2.44 -6.29
C VAL A 15 -4.01 -2.44 -6.24
N VAL A 16 -3.35 -1.49 -6.86
CA VAL A 16 -1.88 -1.38 -6.80
C VAL A 16 -1.43 -0.79 -5.46
N LEU A 17 -2.21 0.14 -4.89
CA LEU A 17 -1.94 0.73 -3.57
C LEU A 17 -2.15 -0.26 -2.41
N VAL A 18 -3.11 -1.19 -2.49
CA VAL A 18 -3.32 -2.20 -1.44
C VAL A 18 -2.10 -3.12 -1.27
N THR A 19 -1.32 -3.35 -2.32
CA THR A 19 -0.10 -4.16 -2.20
C THR A 19 1.06 -3.39 -1.55
N HIS A 20 1.08 -2.07 -1.63
CA HIS A 20 2.11 -1.24 -0.98
C HIS A 20 1.66 -0.69 0.39
N GLN A 21 0.37 -0.42 0.59
CA GLN A 21 -0.17 0.01 1.89
C GLN A 21 -0.16 -1.10 2.95
N SER A 22 -0.19 -2.38 2.56
CA SER A 22 -0.03 -3.46 3.53
C SER A 22 1.39 -3.55 4.12
N VAL A 23 2.36 -2.84 3.55
CA VAL A 23 3.72 -2.67 4.11
C VAL A 23 3.80 -1.43 5.02
N ALA A 24 2.96 -0.41 4.77
CA ALA A 24 2.94 0.80 5.61
C ALA A 24 2.12 0.62 6.90
N ALA A 25 1.18 -0.32 6.95
CA ALA A 25 0.43 -0.64 8.16
C ALA A 25 1.19 -1.55 9.16
N GLN A 26 2.37 -2.04 8.81
CA GLN A 26 3.32 -2.52 9.79
C GLN A 26 4.08 -1.30 10.29
N ALA A 27 3.88 -0.94 11.55
CA ALA A 27 4.84 -0.11 12.27
C ALA A 27 6.24 -0.59 11.84
N PRO A 28 7.14 0.31 11.40
CA PRO A 28 8.42 -0.11 10.89
C PRO A 28 9.11 -0.94 11.97
N VAL A 29 9.05 -2.27 11.82
CA VAL A 29 9.96 -3.13 12.57
C VAL A 29 11.32 -2.71 12.06
N ARG A 30 11.99 -1.91 12.86
CA ARG A 30 13.33 -1.44 12.60
C ARG A 30 14.23 -2.67 12.71
N VAL A 31 14.32 -3.43 11.62
CA VAL A 31 15.50 -4.25 11.43
C VAL A 31 16.60 -3.25 11.12
N THR A 32 17.25 -2.76 12.16
CA THR A 32 18.51 -2.08 12.03
C THR A 32 19.51 -3.12 11.55
N THR A 33 19.62 -3.28 10.24
CA THR A 33 20.83 -3.79 9.64
C THR A 33 21.82 -2.61 9.55
N ASP A 34 22.06 -1.98 10.68
CA ASP A 34 23.19 -1.11 10.84
C ASP A 34 24.35 -1.98 11.33
N THR A 35 25.02 -2.63 10.40
CA THR A 35 26.37 -3.14 10.61
C THR A 35 27.36 -2.03 10.26
N SER A 36 27.19 -0.84 10.81
CA SER A 36 28.33 0.03 11.02
C SER A 36 29.09 -0.53 12.21
N VAL A 37 30.16 -1.22 11.94
CA VAL A 37 31.24 -1.41 12.91
C VAL A 37 31.85 -0.02 13.12
N ASP A 38 31.17 0.77 13.93
CA ASP A 38 31.80 1.96 14.49
C ASP A 38 32.77 1.46 15.57
N GLY A 39 34.04 1.72 15.36
CA GLY A 39 35.08 1.25 16.27
C GLY A 39 34.79 1.80 17.66
N ASP A 40 34.52 0.89 18.59
CA ASP A 40 34.35 1.18 20.00
C ASP A 40 35.44 2.10 20.49
N ARG A 41 35.10 3.35 20.79
CA ARG A 41 35.95 4.21 21.58
C ARG A 41 35.90 3.70 23.00
N VAL A 42 36.89 2.98 23.43
CA VAL A 42 37.12 2.59 24.81
C VAL A 42 37.91 3.68 25.53
N ASP A 43 37.53 3.95 26.79
CA ASP A 43 38.30 4.83 27.65
C ASP A 43 39.63 4.16 28.10
N ALA A 44 40.41 4.88 28.85
CA ALA A 44 41.72 4.40 29.36
C ALA A 44 41.56 3.22 30.36
N GLN A 45 40.35 2.89 30.80
CA GLN A 45 40.00 1.76 31.64
C GLN A 45 39.44 0.57 30.86
N GLY A 46 39.20 0.70 29.55
CA GLY A 46 38.67 -0.36 28.70
C GLY A 46 37.13 -0.46 28.72
N ASP A 47 36.43 0.53 29.29
CA ASP A 47 34.98 0.61 29.26
C ASP A 47 34.50 1.33 27.98
N THR A 48 33.47 0.80 27.37
CA THR A 48 32.83 1.40 26.18
C THR A 48 32.24 2.75 26.58
N ILE A 49 32.73 3.85 26.02
CA ILE A 49 32.11 5.16 26.21
C ILE A 49 30.84 5.16 25.37
N VAL A 50 29.73 4.86 26.00
CA VAL A 50 28.40 5.19 25.47
C VAL A 50 28.27 6.70 25.63
N PRO A 51 28.18 7.51 24.56
CA PRO A 51 27.89 8.93 24.72
C PRO A 51 26.55 9.03 25.49
N GLU A 52 26.56 9.67 26.67
CA GLU A 52 25.29 10.09 27.26
C GLU A 52 24.60 10.97 26.19
N PRO A 53 23.33 10.67 25.84
CA PRO A 53 22.59 11.52 24.94
C PRO A 53 22.56 12.92 25.56
N ASP A 54 23.09 13.91 24.84
CA ASP A 54 23.05 15.30 25.26
C ASP A 54 21.59 15.65 25.62
N ALA A 55 21.36 16.06 26.87
CA ALA A 55 20.04 16.28 27.44
C ALA A 55 19.26 17.46 26.84
N ASP A 56 19.76 18.05 25.75
CA ASP A 56 19.28 19.30 25.17
C ASP A 56 18.93 19.21 23.68
N GLU A 57 18.61 18.00 23.18
CA GLU A 57 18.26 17.82 21.78
C GLU A 57 16.77 18.10 21.54
N GLY A 58 16.46 19.33 21.20
CA GLY A 58 15.14 19.77 20.74
C GLY A 58 14.75 19.18 19.38
N TRP A 59 13.71 19.72 18.78
CA TRP A 59 13.22 19.31 17.47
C TRP A 59 14.31 19.32 16.40
N ALA A 60 14.47 18.19 15.71
CA ALA A 60 15.42 18.02 14.62
C ALA A 60 14.83 17.18 13.50
N LEU A 61 15.13 17.54 12.26
CA LEU A 61 14.84 16.69 11.09
C LEU A 61 15.95 15.66 10.97
N GLU A 62 15.63 14.39 11.14
CA GLU A 62 16.61 13.29 11.06
C GLU A 62 16.72 12.69 9.64
N ARG A 63 15.59 12.64 8.94
CA ARG A 63 15.53 12.07 7.60
C ARG A 63 14.47 12.78 6.77
N PHE A 64 14.81 13.01 5.52
CA PHE A 64 13.87 13.44 4.51
C PHE A 64 14.04 12.57 3.27
N ALA A 65 12.94 12.15 2.67
CA ALA A 65 13.00 11.47 1.39
C ALA A 65 11.81 11.87 0.51
N THR A 66 12.06 11.88 -0.78
CA THR A 66 11.03 12.05 -1.80
C THR A 66 11.16 10.94 -2.83
N ARG A 67 10.01 10.51 -3.32
CA ARG A 67 9.92 9.57 -4.45
C ARG A 67 8.90 10.13 -5.44
N PHE A 68 9.21 10.02 -6.70
CA PHE A 68 8.34 10.39 -7.79
C PHE A 68 8.05 9.15 -8.64
N GLY A 69 6.82 8.67 -8.58
CA GLY A 69 6.33 7.51 -9.31
C GLY A 69 5.51 7.91 -10.53
N VAL A 70 5.61 7.12 -11.59
CA VAL A 70 4.77 7.18 -12.77
C VAL A 70 4.19 5.79 -12.99
N PHE A 71 2.87 5.67 -12.89
CA PHE A 71 2.15 4.46 -13.22
C PHE A 71 1.54 4.61 -14.60
N GLN A 72 1.76 3.64 -15.45
CA GLN A 72 1.05 3.46 -16.69
C GLN A 72 0.21 2.19 -16.58
N GLN A 73 -1.09 2.34 -16.66
CA GLN A 73 -2.02 1.23 -16.67
C GLN A 73 -2.64 1.10 -18.06
N ASP A 74 -2.86 -0.13 -18.50
CA ASP A 74 -3.64 -0.43 -19.72
C ASP A 74 -4.27 -1.81 -19.60
N SER A 75 -5.30 -2.05 -20.41
CA SER A 75 -5.93 -3.37 -20.54
C SER A 75 -6.13 -3.68 -22.01
N ALA A 76 -5.35 -4.63 -22.52
CA ALA A 76 -5.42 -5.04 -23.92
C ALA A 76 -6.74 -5.73 -24.29
N LEU A 77 -7.49 -6.24 -23.33
CA LEU A 77 -8.69 -7.06 -23.56
C LEU A 77 -9.97 -6.33 -23.19
N GLY A 78 -9.92 -5.01 -22.99
CA GLY A 78 -11.09 -4.22 -22.58
C GLY A 78 -12.03 -5.11 -21.80
N GLY A 79 -11.78 -5.28 -20.54
CA GLY A 79 -12.30 -6.32 -19.68
C GLY A 79 -13.74 -6.78 -19.99
N TYR A 80 -14.21 -7.76 -19.33
CA TYR A 80 -15.59 -8.29 -19.34
C TYR A 80 -16.70 -7.23 -19.40
N GLN A 81 -16.35 -5.97 -19.34
CA GLN A 81 -17.20 -4.84 -19.07
C GLN A 81 -17.67 -4.08 -20.31
N SER A 82 -16.94 -4.21 -21.42
CA SER A 82 -17.22 -3.42 -22.62
C SER A 82 -18.40 -3.94 -23.45
N GLN A 83 -18.98 -5.06 -23.10
CA GLN A 83 -20.10 -5.64 -23.89
C GLN A 83 -21.45 -4.95 -23.66
N ALA A 84 -21.54 -3.97 -22.79
CA ALA A 84 -22.83 -3.61 -22.22
C ALA A 84 -23.40 -2.24 -22.56
N GLY A 85 -22.79 -1.46 -23.41
CA GLY A 85 -23.37 -0.17 -23.84
C GLY A 85 -24.10 -0.25 -25.19
N PRO A 86 -25.29 0.35 -25.36
CA PRO A 86 -25.94 0.39 -26.67
C PRO A 86 -25.13 1.12 -27.75
N MET A 87 -24.16 1.95 -27.37
CA MET A 87 -23.28 2.68 -28.29
C MET A 87 -21.93 1.98 -28.53
N ASN A 88 -21.52 1.03 -27.69
CA ASN A 88 -20.18 0.43 -27.76
C ASN A 88 -20.19 -1.10 -27.88
N ARG A 89 -21.20 -1.67 -28.49
CA ARG A 89 -21.36 -3.14 -28.63
C ARG A 89 -20.21 -3.87 -29.33
N HIS A 90 -19.22 -3.17 -29.84
CA HIS A 90 -18.18 -3.74 -30.70
C HIS A 90 -16.73 -3.31 -30.37
N ARG A 91 -16.53 -2.54 -29.33
CA ARG A 91 -15.18 -2.15 -28.90
C ARG A 91 -15.02 -2.34 -27.40
N PRO A 92 -14.00 -3.08 -26.96
CA PRO A 92 -13.62 -3.12 -25.57
C PRO A 92 -13.26 -1.71 -25.09
N GLY A 93 -13.72 -1.34 -23.91
CA GLY A 93 -13.26 -0.16 -23.20
C GLY A 93 -11.77 -0.27 -22.89
N SER A 94 -11.07 0.83 -22.85
CA SER A 94 -9.66 0.89 -22.48
C SER A 94 -9.55 1.36 -21.01
N GLU A 95 -8.84 0.62 -20.18
CA GLU A 95 -8.50 1.02 -18.80
C GLU A 95 -7.19 1.83 -18.78
N TYR A 96 -6.88 2.53 -19.86
CA TYR A 96 -5.67 3.30 -19.98
C TYR A 96 -5.66 4.51 -19.05
N ALA A 97 -4.69 4.55 -18.15
CA ALA A 97 -4.49 5.66 -17.21
C ALA A 97 -3.01 5.92 -16.98
N TRP A 98 -2.68 7.19 -16.78
CA TRP A 98 -1.39 7.61 -16.24
C TRP A 98 -1.62 8.22 -14.87
N ILE A 99 -0.82 7.82 -13.89
CA ILE A 99 -0.87 8.34 -12.53
C ILE A 99 0.51 8.83 -12.18
N LEU A 100 0.60 10.09 -11.79
CA LEU A 100 1.81 10.66 -11.21
C LEU A 100 1.68 10.61 -9.69
N GLN A 101 2.66 10.03 -9.03
CA GLN A 101 2.65 9.85 -7.58
C GLN A 101 3.92 10.42 -6.94
N PRO A 102 3.94 11.73 -6.63
CA PRO A 102 4.93 12.25 -5.70
C PRO A 102 4.65 11.77 -4.28
N ILE A 103 5.68 11.30 -3.60
CA ILE A 103 5.64 10.86 -2.20
C ILE A 103 6.68 11.64 -1.44
N LEU A 104 6.27 12.27 -0.34
CA LEU A 104 7.16 12.92 0.60
C LEU A 104 7.16 12.14 1.90
N SER A 105 8.33 11.96 2.50
CA SER A 105 8.45 11.39 3.84
C SER A 105 9.52 12.12 4.64
N ALA A 106 9.24 12.27 5.94
CA ALA A 106 10.17 12.91 6.86
C ALA A 106 10.14 12.20 8.19
N ARG A 107 11.30 12.08 8.84
CA ARG A 107 11.38 11.73 10.26
C ARG A 107 11.87 12.95 11.03
N ILE A 108 11.09 13.32 12.02
CA ILE A 108 11.34 14.48 12.89
C ILE A 108 11.49 13.94 14.30
N ARG A 109 12.64 14.18 14.91
CA ARG A 109 12.87 13.90 16.32
C ARG A 109 12.38 15.10 17.13
N GLN A 110 11.61 14.84 18.15
CA GLN A 110 11.19 15.85 19.13
C GLN A 110 12.19 15.93 20.30
N ASP A 111 12.56 14.76 20.81
CA ASP A 111 13.58 14.57 21.86
C ASP A 111 14.20 13.17 21.72
N SER A 112 15.01 12.74 22.68
CA SER A 112 15.67 11.44 22.67
C SER A 112 14.73 10.23 22.69
N ARG A 113 13.45 10.40 23.03
CA ARG A 113 12.45 9.34 23.18
C ARG A 113 11.25 9.46 22.25
N VAL A 114 11.11 10.60 21.56
CA VAL A 114 9.92 10.88 20.76
C VAL A 114 10.34 11.26 19.34
N HIS A 115 9.84 10.52 18.38
CA HIS A 115 9.99 10.84 16.97
C HIS A 115 8.66 10.74 16.20
N HIS A 116 8.57 11.49 15.13
CA HIS A 116 7.41 11.56 14.25
C HIS A 116 7.82 11.19 12.84
N ASP A 117 7.20 10.15 12.29
CA ASP A 117 7.31 9.82 10.87
C ASP A 117 6.10 10.41 10.14
N VAL A 118 6.35 11.28 9.20
CA VAL A 118 5.34 11.93 8.35
C VAL A 118 5.44 11.35 6.96
N TYR A 119 4.30 10.97 6.38
CA TYR A 119 4.19 10.39 5.06
C TYR A 119 3.07 11.05 4.27
N ILE A 120 3.39 11.59 3.08
CA ILE A 120 2.45 12.34 2.25
C ILE A 120 2.54 11.82 0.81
N PRO A 121 1.79 10.79 0.43
CA PRO A 121 1.58 10.43 -0.96
C PRO A 121 0.51 11.33 -1.59
N VAL A 122 0.77 11.76 -2.82
CA VAL A 122 -0.16 12.53 -3.64
C VAL A 122 -0.33 11.78 -4.95
N ASP A 123 -1.57 11.51 -5.35
CA ASP A 123 -1.88 10.87 -6.62
C ASP A 123 -2.53 11.87 -7.56
N ILE A 124 -1.93 12.07 -8.74
CA ILE A 124 -2.47 12.91 -9.80
C ILE A 124 -2.82 11.98 -10.95
N ILE A 125 -4.10 11.72 -11.15
CA ILE A 125 -4.62 10.78 -12.13
C ILE A 125 -5.02 11.55 -13.38
N THR A 126 -4.38 11.24 -14.50
CA THR A 126 -4.77 11.75 -15.81
C THR A 126 -5.37 10.61 -16.61
N ALA A 127 -6.68 10.59 -16.73
CA ALA A 127 -7.34 9.66 -17.63
C ALA A 127 -7.17 10.11 -19.07
N ALA A 128 -6.62 9.27 -19.90
CA ALA A 128 -6.38 9.56 -21.30
C ALA A 128 -7.27 8.75 -22.25
N SER A 129 -8.20 7.93 -21.74
CA SER A 129 -9.05 7.09 -22.58
C SER A 129 -10.17 7.90 -23.21
N THR A 130 -10.29 7.82 -24.54
CA THR A 130 -11.45 8.35 -25.28
C THR A 130 -12.74 7.56 -25.01
N ASP A 131 -12.61 6.35 -24.46
CA ASP A 131 -13.71 5.48 -24.05
C ASP A 131 -14.18 5.79 -22.62
N ALA A 132 -13.63 6.82 -22.07
CA ALA A 132 -13.88 7.37 -20.75
C ALA A 132 -15.34 7.76 -20.47
N LEU A 133 -16.19 7.70 -21.44
CA LEU A 133 -17.64 7.86 -21.32
C LEU A 133 -18.35 6.51 -21.09
N ASP A 134 -17.62 5.40 -21.13
CA ASP A 134 -18.22 4.10 -20.76
C ASP A 134 -18.50 4.10 -19.26
N VAL A 135 -19.75 3.84 -18.94
CA VAL A 135 -20.32 3.82 -17.59
C VAL A 135 -19.62 2.85 -16.63
N VAL A 136 -18.74 2.04 -17.16
CA VAL A 136 -18.07 0.95 -16.44
C VAL A 136 -16.61 1.28 -16.09
N SER A 137 -15.98 2.13 -16.87
CA SER A 137 -14.61 2.56 -16.62
C SER A 137 -14.60 3.85 -15.80
N THR A 138 -14.01 3.79 -14.64
CA THR A 138 -13.79 4.95 -13.78
C THR A 138 -12.53 5.73 -14.14
N ALA A 139 -11.74 5.22 -15.10
CA ALA A 139 -10.52 5.85 -15.61
C ALA A 139 -10.74 7.15 -16.39
N SER A 140 -11.94 7.72 -16.35
CA SER A 140 -12.35 8.78 -17.27
C SER A 140 -12.16 10.20 -16.80
N ARG A 141 -11.48 10.44 -15.68
CA ARG A 141 -11.30 11.81 -15.16
C ARG A 141 -9.96 12.03 -14.50
N ASN A 142 -9.52 13.28 -14.62
CA ASN A 142 -8.50 13.80 -13.77
C ASN A 142 -9.02 13.81 -12.32
N SER A 143 -8.38 13.09 -11.44
CA SER A 143 -8.61 13.09 -10.00
C SER A 143 -7.32 13.39 -9.28
N GLU A 144 -7.41 14.07 -8.16
CA GLU A 144 -6.30 14.34 -7.28
C GLU A 144 -6.62 13.71 -5.93
N ALA A 145 -5.73 12.86 -5.44
CA ALA A 145 -5.82 12.29 -4.10
C ALA A 145 -4.61 12.73 -3.27
N VAL A 146 -4.85 13.11 -2.04
CA VAL A 146 -3.81 13.47 -1.07
C VAL A 146 -4.04 12.66 0.19
N ASN A 147 -2.99 11.97 0.64
CA ASN A 147 -2.96 11.32 1.94
C ASN A 147 -1.97 12.05 2.85
N LEU A 148 -2.26 12.06 4.12
CA LEU A 148 -1.36 12.46 5.19
C LEU A 148 -1.41 11.40 6.28
N ASP A 149 -0.28 10.77 6.58
CA ASP A 149 -0.15 9.85 7.70
C ASP A 149 0.98 10.33 8.61
N ILE A 150 0.73 10.36 9.90
CA ILE A 150 1.69 10.74 10.93
C ILE A 150 1.71 9.66 12.00
N TYR A 151 2.90 9.11 12.23
CA TYR A 151 3.18 8.14 13.27
C TYR A 151 4.05 8.81 14.33
N SER A 152 3.51 8.99 15.52
CA SER A 152 4.22 9.54 16.67
C SER A 152 4.63 8.39 17.58
N THR A 153 5.92 8.08 17.63
CA THR A 153 6.45 6.97 18.42
C THR A 153 7.11 7.51 19.68
N PHE A 154 6.75 6.89 20.79
CA PHE A 154 7.22 7.18 22.14
C PHE A 154 7.99 5.97 22.65
N GLU A 155 9.26 6.13 22.98
CA GLU A 155 10.07 5.11 23.63
C GLU A 155 9.81 5.17 25.13
N GLU A 156 8.95 4.25 25.63
CA GLU A 156 8.61 4.19 27.05
C GLU A 156 9.79 3.67 27.87
N THR A 157 10.40 2.59 27.38
CA THR A 157 11.61 1.97 27.94
C THR A 157 12.50 1.53 26.78
N SER A 158 13.72 1.03 27.06
CA SER A 158 14.62 0.53 26.02
C SER A 158 14.00 -0.61 25.19
N ASP A 159 13.09 -1.38 25.79
CA ASP A 159 12.44 -2.56 25.21
C ASP A 159 10.98 -2.34 24.79
N ARG A 160 10.39 -1.15 25.07
CA ARG A 160 8.99 -0.86 24.76
C ARG A 160 8.82 0.44 24.03
N ARG A 161 8.05 0.36 22.93
CA ARG A 161 7.63 1.52 22.14
C ARG A 161 6.12 1.55 22.00
N PHE A 162 5.58 2.74 22.06
CA PHE A 162 4.18 3.05 21.79
C PHE A 162 4.09 4.01 20.61
N THR A 163 3.19 3.76 19.67
CA THR A 163 3.00 4.62 18.51
C THR A 163 1.55 5.05 18.40
N LEU A 164 1.32 6.34 18.24
CA LEU A 164 0.05 6.93 17.85
C LEU A 164 0.08 7.19 16.35
N HIS A 165 -0.89 6.66 15.63
CA HIS A 165 -1.11 6.92 14.22
C HIS A 165 -2.34 7.80 14.04
N TRP A 166 -2.23 8.85 13.26
CA TRP A 166 -3.36 9.61 12.77
C TRP A 166 -3.12 9.99 11.31
N GLY A 167 -4.20 10.00 10.54
CA GLY A 167 -4.12 10.23 9.12
C GLY A 167 -5.40 10.77 8.53
N GLY A 168 -5.29 11.25 7.31
CA GLY A 168 -6.41 11.71 6.51
C GLY A 168 -6.19 11.45 5.04
N HIS A 169 -7.27 11.21 4.32
CA HIS A 169 -7.31 11.04 2.88
C HIS A 169 -8.37 11.95 2.29
N ILE A 170 -8.04 12.62 1.21
CA ILE A 170 -8.97 13.48 0.47
C ILE A 170 -8.83 13.15 -1.01
N GLU A 171 -9.92 12.64 -1.55
CA GLU A 171 -10.12 12.39 -2.98
C GLU A 171 -11.59 12.63 -3.30
N GLU A 172 -11.97 13.08 -4.49
CA GLU A 172 -13.36 13.00 -4.91
C GLU A 172 -13.65 11.57 -5.42
N PRO A 173 -14.56 10.84 -4.79
CA PRO A 173 -15.64 11.13 -3.85
C PRO A 173 -15.40 10.66 -2.42
N LEU A 174 -14.18 10.40 -2.02
CA LEU A 174 -13.84 9.75 -0.77
C LEU A 174 -13.04 10.68 0.11
N ARG A 175 -13.46 10.82 1.37
CA ARG A 175 -12.68 11.49 2.42
C ARG A 175 -12.59 10.57 3.61
N SER A 176 -11.41 10.41 4.17
CA SER A 176 -11.20 9.51 5.30
C SER A 176 -10.45 10.19 6.43
N ALA A 177 -10.77 9.76 7.65
CA ALA A 177 -9.98 10.05 8.84
C ALA A 177 -9.57 8.74 9.50
N THR A 178 -8.31 8.65 9.90
CA THR A 178 -7.70 7.48 10.53
C THR A 178 -7.17 7.83 11.90
N LEU A 179 -7.40 6.95 12.87
CA LEU A 179 -6.77 6.97 14.18
C LEU A 179 -6.32 5.55 14.53
N GLY A 180 -5.07 5.42 14.95
CA GLY A 180 -4.48 4.14 15.29
C GLY A 180 -3.55 4.18 16.50
N LEU A 181 -3.36 3.03 17.11
CA LEU A 181 -2.46 2.80 18.22
C LEU A 181 -1.65 1.55 17.95
N ALA A 182 -0.35 1.60 18.23
CA ALA A 182 0.50 0.43 18.17
C ALA A 182 1.42 0.35 19.37
N THR A 183 1.81 -0.87 19.72
CA THR A 183 2.87 -1.12 20.69
C THR A 183 3.80 -2.19 20.17
N SER A 184 5.08 -2.06 20.47
CA SER A 184 6.07 -3.10 20.22
C SER A 184 6.90 -3.35 21.47
N ILE A 185 7.26 -4.61 21.68
CA ILE A 185 8.03 -5.07 22.82
C ILE A 185 9.17 -5.93 22.28
N ASP A 186 10.38 -5.58 22.67
CA ASP A 186 11.57 -6.37 22.41
C ASP A 186 11.67 -7.49 23.44
N LEU A 187 11.88 -8.71 23.00
CA LEU A 187 11.83 -9.94 23.78
C LEU A 187 13.13 -10.74 23.58
N ALA A 188 13.41 -11.64 24.52
CA ALA A 188 14.53 -12.59 24.43
C ALA A 188 15.89 -11.88 24.20
N ASP A 189 16.19 -10.87 25.02
CA ASP A 189 17.42 -10.05 24.93
C ASP A 189 17.60 -9.51 23.49
N ASP A 190 16.57 -8.80 22.98
CA ASP A 190 16.46 -8.17 21.65
C ASP A 190 16.48 -9.16 20.44
N ASN A 191 16.43 -10.46 20.71
CA ASN A 191 16.39 -11.46 19.62
C ASN A 191 14.98 -11.67 19.03
N ALA A 192 13.93 -11.14 19.64
CA ALA A 192 12.57 -11.20 19.12
C ALA A 192 11.83 -9.88 19.38
N VAL A 193 10.91 -9.51 18.45
CA VAL A 193 10.06 -8.35 18.58
C VAL A 193 8.61 -8.79 18.40
N PHE A 194 7.77 -8.50 19.39
CA PHE A 194 6.32 -8.66 19.29
C PHE A 194 5.68 -7.28 19.13
N ALA A 195 4.79 -7.13 18.13
CA ALA A 195 4.06 -5.88 17.92
C ALA A 195 2.58 -6.14 17.68
N VAL A 196 1.76 -5.21 18.17
CA VAL A 196 0.31 -5.17 17.93
C VAL A 196 -0.10 -3.76 17.53
N SER A 197 -0.99 -3.63 16.54
CA SER A 197 -1.63 -2.37 16.20
C SER A 197 -3.14 -2.51 16.07
N VAL A 198 -3.84 -1.41 16.32
CA VAL A 198 -5.28 -1.25 16.11
C VAL A 198 -5.50 0.07 15.41
N ASP A 199 -6.21 0.06 14.27
CA ASP A 199 -6.57 1.26 13.52
C ASP A 199 -8.08 1.32 13.30
N ALA A 200 -8.64 2.52 13.41
CA ALA A 200 -10.04 2.83 13.10
C ALA A 200 -10.08 3.90 12.00
N ILE A 201 -10.85 3.65 10.95
CA ILE A 201 -11.01 4.54 9.80
C ILE A 201 -12.49 4.84 9.63
N VAL A 202 -12.80 6.10 9.42
CA VAL A 202 -14.12 6.58 9.02
C VAL A 202 -14.01 7.20 7.65
N ASP A 203 -14.74 6.64 6.70
CA ASP A 203 -14.83 7.14 5.33
C ASP A 203 -16.15 7.86 5.12
N PHE A 204 -16.10 8.99 4.42
CA PHE A 204 -17.26 9.71 3.90
C PHE A 204 -17.25 9.56 2.38
N VAL A 205 -18.26 8.87 1.85
CA VAL A 205 -18.33 8.46 0.44
C VAL A 205 -19.49 9.15 -0.25
N ASP A 206 -19.22 9.91 -1.32
CA ASP A 206 -20.28 10.43 -2.19
C ASP A 206 -20.84 9.29 -3.04
N GLN A 207 -22.17 9.11 -3.04
CA GLN A 207 -22.85 7.98 -3.66
C GLN A 207 -23.25 8.24 -5.12
N VAL A 208 -22.45 8.95 -5.90
CA VAL A 208 -22.76 9.19 -7.31
C VAL A 208 -22.84 7.86 -8.05
N GLN A 209 -24.05 7.49 -8.48
CA GLN A 209 -24.32 6.24 -9.16
C GLN A 209 -23.92 6.29 -10.65
N PHE A 210 -23.77 5.13 -11.29
CA PHE A 210 -23.51 5.01 -12.73
C PHE A 210 -24.54 5.73 -13.60
N THR A 211 -25.76 5.93 -13.13
CA THR A 211 -26.80 6.71 -13.79
C THR A 211 -26.62 8.22 -13.70
N GLY A 212 -25.66 8.69 -12.91
CA GLY A 212 -25.48 10.10 -12.57
C GLY A 212 -26.39 10.59 -11.45
N TYR A 213 -27.24 9.71 -10.87
CA TYR A 213 -28.01 10.04 -9.69
C TYR A 213 -27.11 10.12 -8.47
N ASP A 214 -27.27 11.18 -7.70
CA ASP A 214 -26.50 11.45 -6.48
C ASP A 214 -27.44 11.49 -5.28
N PRO A 215 -27.52 10.42 -4.47
CA PRO A 215 -28.29 10.41 -3.24
C PRO A 215 -27.61 11.14 -2.07
N GLY A 216 -26.42 11.68 -2.28
CA GLY A 216 -25.63 12.35 -1.26
C GLY A 216 -24.57 11.46 -0.62
N MET A 217 -24.04 11.92 0.51
CA MET A 217 -22.92 11.29 1.20
C MET A 217 -23.38 10.20 2.18
N THR A 218 -22.60 9.13 2.28
CA THR A 218 -22.77 8.07 3.28
C THR A 218 -21.44 7.79 3.98
N THR A 219 -21.48 6.93 5.01
CA THR A 219 -20.31 6.55 5.78
C THR A 219 -19.96 5.08 5.63
N ARG A 220 -18.65 4.80 5.73
CA ARG A 220 -18.10 3.45 5.90
C ARG A 220 -17.14 3.46 7.08
N PHE A 221 -17.22 2.42 7.88
CA PHE A 221 -16.32 2.22 9.03
C PHE A 221 -15.40 1.05 8.73
N THR A 222 -14.12 1.20 9.03
CA THR A 222 -13.13 0.13 8.95
C THR A 222 -12.34 0.07 10.24
N GLY A 223 -12.28 -1.11 10.85
CA GLY A 223 -11.42 -1.40 11.99
C GLY A 223 -10.41 -2.47 11.62
N THR A 224 -9.14 -2.26 11.94
CA THR A 224 -8.06 -3.22 11.66
C THR A 224 -7.29 -3.53 12.93
N VAL A 225 -6.98 -4.79 13.15
CA VAL A 225 -6.07 -5.26 14.20
C VAL A 225 -4.96 -6.06 13.53
N ASN A 226 -3.71 -5.72 13.83
CA ASN A 226 -2.56 -6.48 13.36
C ASN A 226 -1.74 -6.97 14.56
N ALA A 227 -1.21 -8.19 14.47
CA ALA A 227 -0.23 -8.73 15.40
C ALA A 227 0.92 -9.33 14.61
N SER A 228 2.15 -9.12 15.07
CA SER A 228 3.34 -9.69 14.44
C SER A 228 4.37 -10.13 15.47
N LEU A 229 5.10 -11.17 15.11
CA LEU A 229 6.26 -11.65 15.84
C LEU A 229 7.40 -11.82 14.84
N SER A 230 8.51 -11.14 15.09
CA SER A 230 9.75 -11.29 14.35
C SER A 230 10.81 -11.87 15.27
N GLN A 231 11.62 -12.82 14.80
CA GLN A 231 12.67 -13.44 15.57
C GLN A 231 13.94 -13.61 14.75
N LEU A 232 15.06 -13.27 15.36
CA LEU A 232 16.40 -13.56 14.87
C LEU A 232 16.71 -15.04 15.15
N LEU A 233 16.66 -15.89 14.12
CA LEU A 233 16.94 -17.31 14.21
C LEU A 233 18.44 -17.62 14.23
N SER A 234 19.23 -16.75 13.61
CA SER A 234 20.68 -16.77 13.61
C SER A 234 21.21 -15.37 13.31
N PRO A 235 22.51 -15.05 13.47
CA PRO A 235 23.07 -13.74 13.11
C PRO A 235 22.79 -13.29 11.66
N THR A 236 22.35 -14.18 10.80
CA THR A 236 22.10 -13.92 9.39
C THR A 236 20.67 -14.25 8.95
N THR A 237 19.79 -14.73 9.84
CA THR A 237 18.47 -15.23 9.47
C THR A 237 17.40 -14.64 10.37
N ILE A 238 16.43 -13.97 9.78
CA ILE A 238 15.24 -13.45 10.47
C ILE A 238 14.00 -14.14 9.91
N ALA A 239 13.14 -14.64 10.80
CA ALA A 239 11.81 -15.11 10.47
C ALA A 239 10.76 -14.18 11.08
N SER A 240 9.66 -13.93 10.38
CA SER A 240 8.53 -13.21 10.94
C SER A 240 7.21 -13.84 10.51
N VAL A 241 6.23 -13.76 11.41
CA VAL A 241 4.84 -14.10 11.14
C VAL A 241 3.96 -12.94 11.53
N SER A 242 2.93 -12.66 10.75
CA SER A 242 1.94 -11.65 11.10
C SER A 242 0.53 -12.11 10.75
N TYR A 243 -0.42 -11.58 11.50
CA TYR A 243 -1.84 -11.78 11.29
C TYR A 243 -2.54 -10.42 11.31
N GLY A 244 -3.37 -10.18 10.28
CA GLY A 244 -4.22 -9.01 10.16
C GLY A 244 -5.69 -9.40 10.12
N LEU A 245 -6.50 -8.73 10.92
CA LEU A 245 -7.95 -8.82 10.93
C LEU A 245 -8.53 -7.44 10.59
N THR A 246 -9.36 -7.35 9.55
CA THR A 246 -10.06 -6.11 9.19
C THR A 246 -11.56 -6.35 9.12
N GLY A 247 -12.31 -5.58 9.89
CA GLY A 247 -13.77 -5.51 9.84
C GLY A 247 -14.21 -4.22 9.15
N GLN A 248 -15.18 -4.31 8.25
CA GLN A 248 -15.79 -3.17 7.57
C GLN A 248 -17.30 -3.20 7.70
N ALA A 249 -17.91 -2.02 7.80
CA ALA A 249 -19.37 -1.85 7.84
C ALA A 249 -19.78 -0.55 7.12
N GLY A 250 -20.93 -0.59 6.43
CA GLY A 250 -21.50 0.53 5.68
C GLY A 250 -21.54 0.29 4.19
N LEU A 251 -21.26 1.32 3.38
CA LEU A 251 -21.24 1.22 1.93
C LEU A 251 -19.91 0.60 1.48
N LEU A 252 -19.93 -0.66 1.06
CA LEU A 252 -18.74 -1.42 0.69
C LEU A 252 -18.53 -1.56 -0.82
N HIS A 253 -19.53 -1.26 -1.64
CA HIS A 253 -19.42 -1.25 -3.09
C HIS A 253 -19.07 0.12 -3.62
N THR A 254 -18.55 0.15 -4.82
CA THR A 254 -18.27 1.37 -5.59
C THR A 254 -19.60 1.86 -6.22
N PRO A 255 -20.13 3.04 -5.85
CA PRO A 255 -21.48 3.46 -6.25
C PRO A 255 -21.69 3.56 -7.77
N TRP A 256 -20.63 3.89 -8.51
CA TRP A 256 -20.69 4.04 -9.98
C TRP A 256 -20.42 2.75 -10.75
N ASN A 257 -20.07 1.64 -10.08
CA ASN A 257 -19.97 0.35 -10.73
C ASN A 257 -21.36 -0.24 -11.02
N SER A 258 -21.44 -1.03 -12.08
CA SER A 258 -22.69 -1.64 -12.51
C SER A 258 -22.47 -2.98 -13.19
N VAL A 259 -23.47 -3.86 -13.09
CA VAL A 259 -23.49 -5.18 -13.69
C VAL A 259 -24.40 -5.18 -14.91
N PRO A 260 -23.99 -5.73 -16.07
CA PRO A 260 -24.83 -5.90 -17.23
C PRO A 260 -25.98 -6.89 -16.97
N LEU A 261 -27.15 -6.64 -17.61
CA LEU A 261 -28.29 -7.54 -17.66
C LEU A 261 -28.45 -8.11 -19.08
N GLU A 262 -28.98 -9.32 -19.23
CA GLU A 262 -29.24 -9.96 -20.53
C GLU A 262 -30.11 -9.13 -21.47
N GLY A 263 -30.93 -8.25 -20.95
CA GLY A 263 -31.76 -7.33 -21.74
C GLY A 263 -31.02 -6.15 -22.36
N GLY A 264 -29.74 -5.97 -22.04
CA GLY A 264 -28.91 -4.83 -22.47
C GLY A 264 -28.96 -3.65 -21.51
N ASP A 265 -29.73 -3.72 -20.44
CA ASP A 265 -29.73 -2.75 -19.34
C ASP A 265 -28.58 -3.02 -18.36
N ARG A 266 -28.43 -2.14 -17.38
CA ARG A 266 -27.42 -2.27 -16.32
C ARG A 266 -28.06 -1.99 -14.97
N ILE A 267 -27.48 -2.60 -13.93
CA ILE A 267 -27.88 -2.39 -12.55
C ILE A 267 -26.64 -2.11 -11.69
N GLY A 268 -26.73 -1.20 -10.73
CA GLY A 268 -25.64 -0.90 -9.81
C GLY A 268 -25.18 -2.10 -8.99
N ASP A 269 -23.93 -2.10 -8.61
CA ASP A 269 -23.37 -3.06 -7.67
C ASP A 269 -24.15 -3.04 -6.35
N LEU A 270 -24.23 -4.18 -5.70
CA LEU A 270 -24.78 -4.32 -4.36
C LEU A 270 -23.95 -5.33 -3.58
N PHE A 271 -23.32 -4.88 -2.49
CA PHE A 271 -22.53 -5.73 -1.61
C PHE A 271 -23.26 -5.97 -0.28
N PRO A 272 -22.93 -7.05 0.44
CA PRO A 272 -23.28 -7.15 1.86
C PRO A 272 -22.71 -5.93 2.62
N HIS A 273 -23.46 -5.46 3.62
CA HIS A 273 -23.08 -4.26 4.39
C HIS A 273 -21.91 -4.45 5.34
N THR A 274 -21.44 -5.68 5.53
CA THR A 274 -20.28 -5.98 6.39
C THR A 274 -19.31 -6.91 5.68
N ARG A 275 -18.02 -6.74 5.94
CA ARG A 275 -16.96 -7.60 5.42
C ARG A 275 -15.91 -7.85 6.50
N MET A 276 -15.54 -9.11 6.70
CA MET A 276 -14.42 -9.51 7.55
C MET A 276 -13.31 -10.05 6.66
N ARG A 277 -12.09 -9.62 6.91
CA ARG A 277 -10.89 -10.00 6.14
C ARG A 277 -9.83 -10.51 7.08
N HIS A 278 -9.19 -11.62 6.71
CA HIS A 278 -8.08 -12.22 7.44
C HIS A 278 -6.87 -12.32 6.51
N ALA A 279 -5.72 -11.90 6.98
CA ALA A 279 -4.46 -12.03 6.26
C ALA A 279 -3.41 -12.66 7.18
N PHE A 280 -2.77 -13.73 6.74
CA PHE A 280 -1.63 -14.37 7.40
C PHE A 280 -0.41 -14.18 6.52
N VAL A 281 0.69 -13.73 7.09
CA VAL A 281 1.94 -13.52 6.36
C VAL A 281 3.06 -14.22 7.11
N GLY A 282 3.81 -15.05 6.39
CA GLY A 282 5.10 -15.60 6.84
C GLY A 282 6.22 -15.01 5.98
N ARG A 283 7.31 -14.59 6.60
CA ARG A 283 8.49 -14.05 5.92
C ARG A 283 9.76 -14.65 6.48
N LEU A 284 10.72 -14.95 5.60
CA LEU A 284 12.06 -15.37 5.92
C LEU A 284 13.05 -14.45 5.19
N ALA A 285 13.99 -13.88 5.92
CA ALA A 285 15.08 -13.09 5.37
C ALA A 285 16.41 -13.72 5.75
N GLN A 286 17.30 -13.87 4.76
CA GLN A 286 18.62 -14.49 4.91
C GLN A 286 19.68 -13.58 4.34
N ALA A 287 20.65 -13.19 5.16
CA ALA A 287 21.88 -12.55 4.71
C ALA A 287 22.92 -13.62 4.36
N ILE A 288 23.70 -13.37 3.30
CA ILE A 288 24.88 -14.14 2.88
C ILE A 288 26.07 -13.17 2.88
N PRO A 289 26.75 -12.99 4.02
CA PRO A 289 27.73 -11.91 4.19
C PRO A 289 28.89 -11.99 3.18
N ILE A 290 29.36 -13.19 2.85
CA ILE A 290 30.52 -13.39 1.96
C ILE A 290 30.27 -12.84 0.55
N SER A 291 29.04 -12.88 0.06
CA SER A 291 28.63 -12.33 -1.24
C SER A 291 27.92 -10.99 -1.12
N ARG A 292 27.65 -10.50 0.10
CA ARG A 292 26.83 -9.31 0.37
C ARG A 292 25.47 -9.38 -0.30
N THR A 293 24.85 -10.57 -0.23
CA THR A 293 23.55 -10.87 -0.83
C THR A 293 22.50 -11.05 0.26
N PHE A 294 21.32 -10.48 0.05
CA PHE A 294 20.17 -10.67 0.94
C PHE A 294 19.04 -11.32 0.16
N LEU A 295 18.54 -12.43 0.69
CA LEU A 295 17.40 -13.15 0.15
C LEU A 295 16.19 -12.90 1.02
N THR A 296 15.02 -12.68 0.43
CA THR A 296 13.76 -12.64 1.16
C THR A 296 12.75 -13.51 0.45
N ALA A 297 12.06 -14.35 1.22
CA ALA A 297 10.89 -15.10 0.78
C ALA A 297 9.71 -14.72 1.66
N GLN A 298 8.55 -14.50 1.08
CA GLN A 298 7.31 -14.15 1.77
C GLN A 298 6.15 -14.94 1.17
N TYR A 299 5.22 -15.33 2.02
CA TYR A 299 3.96 -15.93 1.60
C TYR A 299 2.81 -15.30 2.38
N ARG A 300 1.78 -14.86 1.64
CA ARG A 300 0.55 -14.31 2.20
C ARG A 300 -0.63 -15.19 1.82
N LEU A 301 -1.40 -15.58 2.83
CA LEU A 301 -2.72 -16.18 2.71
C LEU A 301 -3.77 -15.14 3.10
N TYR A 302 -4.78 -14.98 2.25
CA TYR A 302 -5.88 -14.06 2.50
C TYR A 302 -7.22 -14.81 2.35
N VAL A 303 -8.14 -14.54 3.28
CA VAL A 303 -9.51 -15.08 3.26
C VAL A 303 -10.47 -13.99 3.72
N ASP A 304 -11.65 -13.92 3.12
CA ASP A 304 -12.69 -13.00 3.57
C ASP A 304 -14.11 -13.56 3.55
N SER A 305 -15.03 -12.82 4.17
CA SER A 305 -16.44 -13.20 4.26
C SER A 305 -17.21 -13.08 2.93
N PHE A 306 -16.61 -12.50 1.88
CA PHE A 306 -17.20 -12.46 0.53
C PHE A 306 -16.85 -13.72 -0.28
N GLY A 307 -16.01 -14.61 0.28
CA GLY A 307 -15.62 -15.88 -0.32
C GLY A 307 -14.31 -15.83 -1.08
N VAL A 308 -13.55 -14.72 -1.00
CA VAL A 308 -12.22 -14.66 -1.60
C VAL A 308 -11.24 -15.46 -0.77
N LEU A 309 -10.53 -16.36 -1.44
CA LEU A 309 -9.32 -17.02 -0.96
C LEU A 309 -8.19 -16.62 -1.90
N ALA A 310 -7.10 -16.06 -1.37
CA ALA A 310 -5.97 -15.66 -2.18
C ALA A 310 -4.63 -16.11 -1.60
N HIS A 311 -3.70 -16.43 -2.50
CA HIS A 311 -2.35 -16.84 -2.20
C HIS A 311 -1.37 -15.91 -2.90
N THR A 312 -0.37 -15.41 -2.17
CA THR A 312 0.62 -14.49 -2.73
C THR A 312 2.03 -14.86 -2.25
N PRO A 313 2.73 -15.77 -2.92
CA PRO A 313 4.17 -15.95 -2.74
C PRO A 313 4.95 -14.80 -3.39
N GLU A 314 6.01 -14.36 -2.70
CA GLU A 314 6.94 -13.34 -3.17
C GLU A 314 8.36 -13.73 -2.81
N GLY A 315 9.31 -13.45 -3.71
CA GLY A 315 10.74 -13.61 -3.48
C GLY A 315 11.52 -12.38 -3.93
N SER A 316 12.58 -12.04 -3.22
CA SER A 316 13.50 -11.00 -3.67
C SER A 316 14.94 -11.31 -3.32
N VAL A 317 15.83 -10.80 -4.17
CA VAL A 317 17.30 -10.85 -4.00
C VAL A 317 17.79 -9.41 -4.01
N THR A 318 18.54 -9.02 -3.00
CA THR A 318 19.25 -7.75 -2.96
C THR A 318 20.74 -8.02 -2.97
N GLN A 319 21.46 -7.50 -3.96
CA GLN A 319 22.90 -7.61 -4.10
C GLN A 319 23.54 -6.25 -3.86
N TYR A 320 24.53 -6.21 -2.96
CA TYR A 320 25.38 -5.03 -2.78
C TYR A 320 26.66 -5.15 -3.61
N PHE A 321 26.98 -4.09 -4.34
CA PHE A 321 28.21 -3.92 -5.14
C PHE A 321 29.05 -2.84 -4.47
N GLY A 322 30.03 -3.26 -3.68
CA GLY A 322 30.74 -2.35 -2.79
C GLY A 322 29.81 -1.82 -1.69
N ASP A 323 30.08 -0.62 -1.21
CA ASP A 323 29.31 0.05 -0.16
C ASP A 323 28.28 1.04 -0.75
N ASP A 324 28.43 1.39 -2.01
CA ASP A 324 27.71 2.51 -2.63
C ASP A 324 26.50 2.09 -3.46
N VAL A 325 26.43 0.85 -3.93
CA VAL A 325 25.38 0.44 -4.87
C VAL A 325 24.67 -0.82 -4.40
N SER A 326 23.35 -0.82 -4.43
CA SER A 326 22.55 -2.04 -4.27
C SER A 326 21.55 -2.20 -5.40
N LEU A 327 21.36 -3.45 -5.84
CA LEU A 327 20.33 -3.85 -6.79
C LEU A 327 19.43 -4.87 -6.13
N ARG A 328 18.15 -4.57 -6.04
CA ARG A 328 17.10 -5.50 -5.63
C ARG A 328 16.32 -5.95 -6.85
N LEU A 329 16.12 -7.26 -6.99
CA LEU A 329 15.19 -7.87 -7.94
C LEU A 329 14.11 -8.59 -7.15
N SER A 330 12.87 -8.53 -7.60
CA SER A 330 11.74 -9.19 -6.95
C SER A 330 10.78 -9.80 -7.96
N TYR A 331 10.14 -10.86 -7.52
CA TYR A 331 9.05 -11.51 -8.23
C TYR A 331 7.93 -11.85 -7.23
N ARG A 332 6.69 -11.54 -7.61
CA ARG A 332 5.47 -11.87 -6.88
C ARG A 332 4.49 -12.56 -7.81
N PHE A 333 3.95 -13.65 -7.35
CA PHE A 333 2.78 -14.29 -7.95
C PHE A 333 1.58 -14.08 -7.04
N HIS A 334 0.40 -13.88 -7.61
CA HIS A 334 -0.84 -13.77 -6.88
C HIS A 334 -1.91 -14.59 -7.60
N THR A 335 -2.72 -15.32 -6.83
CA THR A 335 -3.91 -16.00 -7.32
C THR A 335 -5.04 -15.81 -6.34
N GLN A 336 -6.26 -15.60 -6.85
CA GLN A 336 -7.45 -15.46 -6.01
C GLN A 336 -8.66 -16.11 -6.64
N THR A 337 -9.61 -16.53 -5.78
CA THR A 337 -10.98 -16.88 -6.19
C THR A 337 -11.83 -15.63 -6.33
N SER A 338 -12.95 -15.71 -7.06
CA SER A 338 -13.93 -14.63 -7.11
C SER A 338 -14.72 -14.52 -5.80
N VAL A 339 -15.33 -13.33 -5.56
CA VAL A 339 -16.39 -13.22 -4.57
C VAL A 339 -17.58 -14.09 -4.99
N SER A 340 -18.35 -14.56 -4.02
CA SER A 340 -19.47 -15.49 -4.24
C SER A 340 -20.64 -14.90 -5.08
N PHE A 341 -20.71 -13.59 -5.18
CA PHE A 341 -21.77 -12.84 -5.89
C PHE A 341 -21.24 -12.11 -7.14
N TRP A 342 -20.08 -12.52 -7.68
CA TRP A 342 -19.56 -11.97 -8.93
C TRP A 342 -20.27 -12.58 -10.14
N SER A 343 -20.61 -11.72 -11.11
CA SER A 343 -21.12 -12.16 -12.42
C SER A 343 -20.80 -11.14 -13.50
N SER A 344 -20.35 -11.61 -14.67
CA SER A 344 -20.15 -10.75 -15.84
C SER A 344 -21.45 -10.32 -16.51
N LEU A 345 -22.53 -11.09 -16.32
CA LEU A 345 -23.85 -10.86 -16.92
C LEU A 345 -24.91 -11.48 -16.03
N LEU A 346 -25.93 -10.74 -15.66
CA LEU A 346 -27.07 -11.23 -14.87
C LEU A 346 -28.25 -11.61 -15.76
N PRO A 347 -28.96 -12.71 -15.44
CA PRO A 347 -30.14 -13.14 -16.22
C PRO A 347 -31.29 -12.17 -16.06
N ASN A 348 -32.20 -12.17 -17.04
CA ASN A 348 -33.47 -11.50 -16.92
C ASN A 348 -34.29 -12.06 -15.75
N GLY A 349 -34.80 -11.16 -14.91
CA GLY A 349 -35.54 -11.56 -13.70
C GLY A 349 -34.65 -11.89 -12.50
N PHE A 350 -33.36 -11.52 -12.53
CA PHE A 350 -32.49 -11.57 -11.35
C PHE A 350 -33.13 -10.82 -10.18
N ASP A 351 -33.04 -11.40 -8.98
CA ASP A 351 -33.54 -10.75 -7.76
C ASP A 351 -32.65 -9.55 -7.38
N LEU A 352 -33.25 -8.36 -7.50
CA LEU A 352 -32.55 -7.09 -7.26
C LEU A 352 -32.13 -6.86 -5.80
N LEU A 353 -32.59 -7.70 -4.87
CA LEU A 353 -32.18 -7.63 -3.45
C LEU A 353 -30.93 -8.46 -3.15
N LEU A 354 -30.48 -9.30 -4.08
CA LEU A 354 -29.29 -10.12 -3.89
C LEU A 354 -28.02 -9.33 -4.17
N PRO A 355 -26.93 -9.62 -3.43
CA PRO A 355 -25.60 -9.09 -3.72
C PRO A 355 -25.16 -9.43 -5.14
N ARG A 356 -24.44 -8.51 -5.77
CA ARG A 356 -23.95 -8.63 -7.15
C ARG A 356 -22.82 -7.66 -7.43
N THR A 357 -21.92 -8.06 -8.31
CA THR A 357 -20.87 -7.21 -8.88
C THR A 357 -20.33 -7.82 -10.17
N ALA A 358 -19.84 -6.94 -11.07
CA ALA A 358 -18.99 -7.31 -12.21
C ALA A 358 -17.59 -6.74 -12.08
N ASP A 359 -17.20 -6.29 -10.87
CA ASP A 359 -15.89 -5.70 -10.60
C ASP A 359 -14.76 -6.66 -10.98
N SER A 360 -13.86 -6.19 -11.84
CA SER A 360 -12.71 -6.96 -12.34
C SER A 360 -11.67 -7.29 -11.26
N ASP A 361 -11.70 -6.58 -10.13
CA ASP A 361 -10.82 -6.83 -8.99
C ASP A 361 -11.33 -7.94 -8.07
N LEU A 362 -12.61 -8.27 -8.19
CA LEU A 362 -13.30 -9.26 -7.37
C LEU A 362 -13.55 -10.59 -8.10
N VAL A 363 -13.03 -10.73 -9.32
CA VAL A 363 -13.08 -11.97 -10.12
C VAL A 363 -11.94 -12.92 -9.71
N ALA A 364 -12.07 -14.19 -10.06
CA ALA A 364 -10.95 -15.11 -9.99
C ALA A 364 -9.88 -14.71 -11.01
N LEU A 365 -8.66 -14.50 -10.54
CA LEU A 365 -7.55 -14.10 -11.38
C LEU A 365 -6.22 -14.61 -10.85
N ASP A 366 -5.26 -14.70 -11.77
CA ASP A 366 -3.85 -14.84 -11.49
C ASP A 366 -3.14 -13.54 -11.89
N ALA A 367 -2.09 -13.18 -11.16
CA ALA A 367 -1.27 -12.02 -11.48
C ALA A 367 0.21 -12.29 -11.22
N ASN A 368 1.06 -11.63 -12.00
CA ASN A 368 2.50 -11.67 -11.88
C ASN A 368 3.03 -10.25 -11.74
N GLU A 369 4.00 -10.06 -10.88
CA GLU A 369 4.76 -8.82 -10.77
C GLU A 369 6.25 -9.15 -10.78
N VAL A 370 6.99 -8.50 -11.64
CA VAL A 370 8.45 -8.56 -11.69
C VAL A 370 8.99 -7.14 -11.63
N GLY A 371 10.03 -6.93 -10.86
CA GLY A 371 10.61 -5.61 -10.77
C GLY A 371 12.00 -5.57 -10.18
N GLY A 372 12.55 -4.37 -10.21
CA GLY A 372 13.86 -4.11 -9.64
C GLY A 372 14.03 -2.68 -9.17
N THR A 373 14.92 -2.52 -8.21
CA THR A 373 15.29 -1.24 -7.62
C THR A 373 16.81 -1.15 -7.58
N LEU A 374 17.35 -0.13 -8.22
CA LEU A 374 18.75 0.25 -8.13
C LEU A 374 18.86 1.41 -7.15
N ARG A 375 19.72 1.30 -6.15
CA ARG A 375 19.99 2.37 -5.19
C ARG A 375 21.47 2.66 -5.16
N TRP A 376 21.81 3.96 -5.23
CA TRP A 376 23.15 4.48 -5.06
C TRP A 376 23.21 5.31 -3.80
N TYR A 377 24.13 4.92 -2.90
CA TYR A 377 24.41 5.62 -1.65
C TYR A 377 25.60 6.55 -1.85
N TYR A 378 25.54 7.72 -1.26
CA TYR A 378 26.60 8.70 -1.33
C TYR A 378 26.71 9.47 0.00
N GLU A 379 27.94 9.84 0.35
CA GLU A 379 28.20 10.66 1.51
C GLU A 379 27.98 12.14 1.15
N HIS A 380 27.35 12.89 2.06
CA HIS A 380 27.15 14.32 1.87
C HIS A 380 28.29 15.06 2.57
N ALA A 381 29.16 15.74 1.80
CA ALA A 381 30.22 16.59 2.33
C ALA A 381 29.59 17.84 2.99
N GLY A 382 29.55 17.86 4.31
CA GLY A 382 29.05 19.01 5.08
C GLY A 382 28.06 18.68 6.21
N ALA A 383 27.52 17.47 6.30
CA ALA A 383 26.76 17.04 7.46
C ALA A 383 27.70 16.67 8.61
N LEU A 384 27.46 17.19 9.81
CA LEU A 384 28.24 16.91 11.02
C LEU A 384 28.19 15.43 11.47
N THR A 385 27.37 14.62 10.81
CA THR A 385 27.30 13.17 10.99
C THR A 385 27.22 12.53 9.61
N ALA A 386 28.20 11.70 9.24
CA ALA A 386 28.20 10.91 8.00
C ALA A 386 27.06 9.88 8.03
N ARG A 387 25.88 10.26 7.56
CA ARG A 387 24.76 9.34 7.35
C ARG A 387 24.46 9.26 5.86
N SER A 388 24.19 8.05 5.40
CA SER A 388 24.08 7.76 3.97
C SER A 388 22.86 8.41 3.33
N SER A 389 23.10 9.31 2.40
CA SER A 389 22.10 9.77 1.45
C SER A 389 22.01 8.80 0.26
N TYR A 390 20.89 8.76 -0.44
CA TYR A 390 20.74 7.85 -1.58
C TYR A 390 19.94 8.44 -2.72
N LEU A 391 20.23 7.94 -3.93
CA LEU A 391 19.38 8.04 -5.11
C LEU A 391 18.86 6.65 -5.44
N GLU A 392 17.59 6.57 -5.85
CA GLU A 392 16.93 5.31 -6.16
C GLU A 392 16.21 5.41 -7.51
N ALA A 393 16.29 4.36 -8.31
CA ALA A 393 15.48 4.17 -9.50
C ALA A 393 14.82 2.79 -9.47
N SER A 394 13.54 2.72 -9.73
CA SER A 394 12.79 1.46 -9.72
C SER A 394 11.95 1.29 -10.96
N TYR A 395 11.81 0.04 -11.39
CA TYR A 395 10.85 -0.38 -12.40
C TYR A 395 10.15 -1.65 -11.96
N TYR A 396 8.81 -1.67 -12.09
CA TYR A 396 7.98 -2.84 -11.85
C TYR A 396 6.99 -3.01 -12.99
N HIS A 397 6.81 -4.24 -13.42
CA HIS A 397 5.78 -4.66 -14.35
C HIS A 397 4.86 -5.65 -13.67
N TYR A 398 3.58 -5.33 -13.70
CA TYR A 398 2.49 -6.14 -13.16
C TYR A 398 1.51 -6.48 -14.27
N GLU A 399 1.10 -7.76 -14.34
CA GLU A 399 0.09 -8.22 -15.28
C GLU A 399 -0.89 -9.19 -14.63
N ARG A 400 -2.13 -9.19 -15.10
CA ARG A 400 -3.21 -10.08 -14.67
C ARG A 400 -3.69 -10.96 -15.80
N SER A 401 -4.21 -12.15 -15.45
CA SER A 401 -4.84 -13.08 -16.38
C SER A 401 -6.09 -12.51 -17.09
N ASN A 402 -6.71 -11.47 -16.52
CA ASN A 402 -7.82 -10.75 -17.16
C ASN A 402 -7.37 -9.63 -18.12
N GLY A 403 -6.08 -9.53 -18.41
CA GLY A 403 -5.53 -8.64 -19.42
C GLY A 403 -5.12 -7.25 -18.94
N LEU A 404 -5.33 -6.91 -17.67
CA LEU A 404 -4.80 -5.67 -17.08
C LEU A 404 -3.29 -5.77 -16.91
N PHE A 405 -2.57 -4.72 -17.28
CA PHE A 405 -1.15 -4.59 -16.91
C PHE A 405 -0.83 -3.17 -16.41
N VAL A 406 0.19 -3.09 -15.57
CA VAL A 406 0.67 -1.84 -15.00
C VAL A 406 2.19 -1.81 -15.08
N ASN A 407 2.74 -0.70 -15.56
CA ASN A 407 4.15 -0.37 -15.47
C ASN A 407 4.33 0.74 -14.46
N LEU A 408 5.21 0.53 -13.49
CA LEU A 408 5.61 1.54 -12.51
C LEU A 408 7.07 1.88 -12.72
N ILE A 409 7.36 3.15 -12.95
CA ILE A 409 8.70 3.70 -12.92
C ILE A 409 8.77 4.69 -11.76
N SER A 410 9.79 4.63 -10.94
CA SER A 410 9.97 5.64 -9.88
C SER A 410 11.42 6.07 -9.73
N LEU A 411 11.58 7.33 -9.36
CA LEU A 411 12.84 7.92 -8.95
C LEU A 411 12.70 8.42 -7.51
N GLY A 412 13.66 8.11 -6.68
CA GLY A 412 13.67 8.49 -5.27
C GLY A 412 14.99 9.14 -4.87
N TRP A 413 14.90 10.01 -3.90
CA TRP A 413 16.02 10.64 -3.24
C TRP A 413 15.77 10.68 -1.73
N GLY A 414 16.79 10.35 -0.94
CA GLY A 414 16.71 10.42 0.51
C GLY A 414 17.99 10.97 1.10
N ILE A 415 17.84 11.75 2.16
CA ILE A 415 18.94 12.29 2.96
C ILE A 415 18.69 11.96 4.43
N SER A 416 19.73 11.51 5.11
CA SER A 416 19.80 11.40 6.57
C SER A 416 20.64 12.56 7.09
N LEU A 417 20.12 13.27 8.11
CA LEU A 417 20.67 14.51 8.64
C LEU A 417 21.20 14.29 10.07
#